data_ba47556cc5dbd417d80cc95f9e8f15ed
#
_entry.id   ba47556cc5dbd417d80cc95f9e8f15ed
#
_cell.length_a   1.000
_cell.length_b   1.000
_cell.length_c   1.000
_cell.angle_alpha   90.00
_cell.angle_beta   90.00
_cell.angle_gamma   90.00
#
_symmetry.space_group_name_H-M   'P 1'
#
loop_
_entity.id
_entity.type
_entity.pdbx_description
1 polymer ?
#
loop_
_entity_poly.entity_id
_entity_poly.type
_entity_poly.pdbx_seq_one_letter_code
_entity_poly.pdbx_strand_id
1 'polypeptide(L)'
;EPHEFFGREGKNLTVVTQVTFPQLALGSEIKVNTLEGSKVTLRIPPGTPNGRTFRVKGGGVSTSRGLGDLLVTVEVEIPTQVSDKEVSLIEELADVMAKKTPKD
;
A
#
# COMPACT_ATOMS: atom_id res chain seq x y z
N GLU A 1 9.94 -0.61 -8.59
CA GLU A 1 10.26 0.02 -7.30
C GLU A 1 9.09 0.85 -6.83
N PRO A 2 8.61 0.59 -5.65
CA PRO A 2 7.58 1.46 -5.11
C PRO A 2 8.14 2.85 -4.82
N HIS A 3 7.31 3.84 -5.07
CA HIS A 3 7.65 5.20 -4.74
C HIS A 3 7.04 5.55 -3.40
N GLU A 4 7.80 6.26 -2.61
CA GLU A 4 7.35 6.70 -1.31
C GLU A 4 7.49 8.21 -1.23
N PHE A 5 6.40 8.85 -0.86
CA PHE A 5 6.38 10.30 -0.69
C PHE A 5 6.07 10.60 0.76
N PHE A 6 6.88 11.43 1.38
CA PHE A 6 6.69 11.79 2.77
C PHE A 6 6.08 13.17 2.89
N GLY A 7 4.96 13.23 3.60
CA GLY A 7 4.38 14.49 4.00
C GLY A 7 4.37 14.57 5.51
N ARG A 8 3.80 15.63 6.03
CA ARG A 8 3.79 15.82 7.47
C ARG A 8 2.54 16.56 7.89
N GLU A 9 1.91 16.07 8.96
CA GLU A 9 0.78 16.75 9.59
C GLU A 9 1.10 16.86 11.07
N GLY A 10 1.56 18.04 11.50
CA GLY A 10 2.00 18.20 12.87
C GLY A 10 3.18 17.28 13.15
N LYS A 11 3.03 16.39 14.13
CA LYS A 11 4.07 15.42 14.45
C LYS A 11 3.90 14.10 13.70
N ASN A 12 2.82 13.94 12.93
CA ASN A 12 2.61 12.73 12.16
C ASN A 12 3.25 12.88 10.80
N LEU A 13 3.80 11.77 10.31
CA LEU A 13 4.31 11.70 8.96
C LEU A 13 3.31 10.96 8.10
N THR A 14 3.19 11.39 6.85
CA THR A 14 2.37 10.69 5.89
C THR A 14 3.27 10.18 4.77
N VAL A 15 2.98 9.00 4.28
CA VAL A 15 3.73 8.41 3.20
C VAL A 15 2.75 7.68 2.29
N VAL A 16 2.98 7.81 0.98
CA VAL A 16 2.20 7.07 0.00
C VAL A 16 3.12 6.01 -0.58
N THR A 17 2.71 4.76 -0.46
CA THR A 17 3.48 3.62 -0.93
C THR A 17 2.70 2.93 -2.04
N GLN A 18 3.34 2.73 -3.18
CA GLN A 18 2.71 2.04 -4.28
C GLN A 18 2.85 0.54 -4.12
N VAL A 19 1.76 -0.16 -4.36
CA VAL A 19 1.69 -1.61 -4.23
C VAL A 19 1.03 -2.17 -5.47
N THR A 20 1.13 -3.48 -5.64
CA THR A 20 0.47 -4.14 -6.76
C THR A 20 -0.96 -4.50 -6.38
N PHE A 21 -1.78 -4.67 -7.41
CA PHE A 21 -3.15 -5.09 -7.19
C PHE A 21 -3.25 -6.41 -6.40
N PRO A 22 -2.48 -7.45 -6.76
CA PRO A 22 -2.55 -8.68 -5.98
C PRO A 22 -2.19 -8.51 -4.51
N GLN A 23 -1.28 -7.59 -4.20
CA GLN A 23 -0.93 -7.36 -2.80
C GLN A 23 -2.12 -6.86 -1.99
N LEU A 24 -2.97 -6.05 -2.59
CA LEU A 24 -4.16 -5.57 -1.90
C LEU A 24 -5.25 -6.62 -1.88
N ALA A 25 -5.40 -7.36 -2.97
CA ALA A 25 -6.48 -8.34 -3.06
C ALA A 25 -6.22 -9.56 -2.18
N LEU A 26 -4.98 -10.03 -2.16
CA LEU A 26 -4.62 -11.25 -1.46
C LEU A 26 -4.10 -10.98 -0.05
N GLY A 27 -3.73 -9.76 0.21
CA GLY A 27 -3.04 -9.44 1.45
C GLY A 27 -1.54 -9.62 1.30
N SER A 28 -0.78 -8.91 2.10
CA SER A 28 0.67 -8.95 2.00
C SER A 28 1.28 -8.29 3.21
N GLU A 29 2.58 -8.45 3.33
CA GLU A 29 3.37 -7.69 4.30
C GLU A 29 4.34 -6.84 3.51
N ILE A 30 4.36 -5.55 3.79
CA ILE A 30 5.29 -4.66 3.14
C ILE A 30 6.16 -3.99 4.19
N LYS A 31 7.34 -3.58 3.77
CA LYS A 31 8.26 -2.90 4.67
C LYS A 31 8.28 -1.43 4.32
N VAL A 32 8.10 -0.61 5.33
CA VAL A 32 8.05 0.84 5.17
C VAL A 32 9.18 1.45 5.96
N ASN A 33 9.91 2.38 5.34
CA ASN A 33 10.99 3.07 6.03
C ASN A 33 10.43 4.19 6.87
N THR A 34 10.97 4.33 8.08
CA THR A 34 10.67 5.49 8.90
C THR A 34 11.74 6.55 8.68
N LEU A 35 11.49 7.75 9.16
CA LEU A 35 12.46 8.83 9.04
C LEU A 35 13.77 8.52 9.75
N GLU A 36 13.71 7.69 10.78
CA GLU A 36 14.89 7.35 11.55
C GLU A 36 15.71 6.24 10.92
N GLY A 37 15.29 5.77 9.76
CA GLY A 37 16.02 4.73 9.07
C GLY A 37 15.62 3.31 9.44
N SER A 38 14.70 3.17 10.38
CA SER A 38 14.18 1.86 10.72
C SER A 38 13.18 1.39 9.68
N LYS A 39 13.01 0.09 9.59
CA LYS A 39 11.99 -0.48 8.72
C LYS A 39 10.91 -1.11 9.59
N VAL A 40 9.68 -0.82 9.22
CA VAL A 40 8.51 -1.35 9.91
C VAL A 40 7.76 -2.26 8.95
N THR A 41 7.37 -3.43 9.43
CA THR A 41 6.56 -4.33 8.64
C THR A 41 5.09 -3.96 8.81
N LEU A 42 4.44 -3.69 7.70
CA LEU A 42 3.03 -3.36 7.68
C LEU A 42 2.27 -4.51 7.06
N ARG A 43 1.30 -5.05 7.80
CA ARG A 43 0.49 -6.13 7.28
C ARG A 43 -0.73 -5.56 6.59
N ILE A 44 -0.91 -5.94 5.33
CA ILE A 44 -2.07 -5.53 4.54
C ILE A 44 -3.03 -6.71 4.50
N PRO A 45 -4.24 -6.55 5.07
CA PRO A 45 -5.19 -7.66 5.03
C PRO A 45 -5.76 -7.85 3.64
N PRO A 46 -6.24 -9.07 3.34
CA PRO A 46 -6.87 -9.32 2.05
C PRO A 46 -8.08 -8.42 1.84
N GLY A 47 -8.27 -7.97 0.60
CA GLY A 47 -9.42 -7.15 0.27
C GLY A 47 -9.26 -5.69 0.66
N THR A 48 -8.04 -5.22 0.83
CA THR A 48 -7.80 -3.83 1.18
C THR A 48 -8.08 -2.94 -0.04
N PRO A 49 -8.92 -1.93 0.10
CA PRO A 49 -9.20 -1.04 -1.02
C PRO A 49 -8.03 -0.10 -1.31
N ASN A 50 -7.99 0.36 -2.56
CA ASN A 50 -7.01 1.35 -2.96
C ASN A 50 -7.22 2.64 -2.16
N GLY A 51 -6.12 3.24 -1.74
CA GLY A 51 -6.18 4.50 -0.99
C GLY A 51 -6.36 4.32 0.51
N ARG A 52 -6.35 3.08 0.99
CA ARG A 52 -6.48 2.84 2.43
C ARG A 52 -5.27 3.36 3.16
N THR A 53 -5.50 4.01 4.31
CA THR A 53 -4.42 4.52 5.15
C THR A 53 -4.31 3.67 6.40
N PHE A 54 -3.07 3.30 6.72
CA PHE A 54 -2.74 2.53 7.91
C PHE A 54 -1.90 3.40 8.84
N ARG A 55 -2.08 3.22 10.13
CA ARG A 55 -1.35 3.97 11.13
C ARG A 55 -0.27 3.09 11.77
N VAL A 56 0.95 3.60 11.76
CA VAL A 56 2.06 2.95 12.47
C VAL A 56 2.40 3.82 13.66
N LYS A 57 2.10 3.34 14.85
CA LYS A 57 2.32 4.11 16.05
C LYS A 57 3.81 4.33 16.29
N GLY A 58 4.15 5.58 16.60
CA GLY A 58 5.53 5.91 16.93
C GLY A 58 6.44 6.05 15.74
N GLY A 59 5.92 5.95 14.51
CA GLY A 59 6.73 6.08 13.31
C GLY A 59 6.90 7.49 12.80
N GLY A 60 6.30 8.47 13.47
CA GLY A 60 6.34 9.84 13.03
C GLY A 60 7.49 10.61 13.65
N VAL A 61 7.32 11.93 13.71
CA VAL A 61 8.36 12.84 14.17
C VAL A 61 8.40 12.85 15.70
N SER A 62 9.62 12.81 16.26
CA SER A 62 9.80 12.98 17.69
C SER A 62 9.74 14.48 18.01
N THR A 63 8.90 14.85 18.96
CA THR A 63 8.79 16.23 19.39
C THR A 63 8.78 16.28 20.90
N SER A 64 8.78 17.50 21.46
CA SER A 64 8.69 17.67 22.89
C SER A 64 7.38 17.16 23.47
N ARG A 65 6.38 16.96 22.62
CA ARG A 65 5.09 16.42 23.05
C ARG A 65 4.97 14.92 22.85
N GLY A 66 6.06 14.29 22.43
CA GLY A 66 6.09 12.85 22.21
C GLY A 66 6.26 12.49 20.76
N LEU A 67 6.18 11.20 20.50
CA LEU A 67 6.32 10.67 19.13
C LEU A 67 4.99 10.75 18.40
N GLY A 68 5.06 11.19 17.15
CA GLY A 68 3.91 11.11 16.26
C GLY A 68 3.79 9.73 15.64
N ASP A 69 2.83 9.58 14.76
CA ASP A 69 2.58 8.32 14.08
C ASP A 69 2.95 8.45 12.61
N LEU A 70 3.16 7.30 11.98
CA LEU A 70 3.36 7.23 10.55
C LEU A 70 2.05 6.77 9.92
N LEU A 71 1.55 7.56 8.99
CA LEU A 71 0.32 7.23 8.27
C LEU A 71 0.71 6.77 6.88
N VAL A 72 0.45 5.51 6.57
CA VAL A 72 0.84 4.90 5.31
C VAL A 72 -0.40 4.70 4.45
N THR A 73 -0.44 5.38 3.31
CA THR A 73 -1.53 5.20 2.35
C THR A 73 -1.02 4.33 1.21
N VAL A 74 -1.71 3.24 0.95
CA VAL A 74 -1.34 2.33 -0.13
C VAL A 74 -2.12 2.67 -1.37
N GLU A 75 -1.42 2.72 -2.52
CA GLU A 75 -2.02 3.00 -3.81
C GLU A 75 -1.58 1.96 -4.80
N VAL A 76 -2.52 1.50 -5.61
CA VAL A 76 -2.23 0.50 -6.63
C VAL A 76 -1.47 1.15 -7.78
N GLU A 77 -0.36 0.52 -8.14
CA GLU A 77 0.39 0.92 -9.31
C GLU A 77 -0.08 0.09 -10.50
N ILE A 78 -0.46 0.78 -11.58
CA ILE A 78 -0.88 0.10 -12.80
C ILE A 78 0.35 -0.02 -13.69
N PRO A 79 0.82 -1.24 -13.96
CA PRO A 79 2.01 -1.39 -14.80
C PRO A 79 1.74 -0.96 -16.22
N THR A 80 2.69 -0.25 -16.81
CA THR A 80 2.58 0.17 -18.20
C THR A 80 3.24 -0.82 -19.14
N GLN A 81 4.08 -1.69 -18.62
CA GLN A 81 4.74 -2.72 -19.41
C GLN A 81 4.61 -4.03 -18.66
N VAL A 82 4.08 -5.02 -19.35
CA VAL A 82 3.86 -6.33 -18.74
C VAL A 82 4.44 -7.39 -19.65
N SER A 83 4.93 -8.47 -19.03
CA SER A 83 5.46 -9.60 -19.77
C SER A 83 4.31 -10.39 -20.39
N ASP A 84 4.69 -11.29 -21.32
CA ASP A 84 3.67 -12.18 -21.91
C ASP A 84 3.00 -13.03 -20.86
N LYS A 85 3.75 -13.48 -19.87
CA LYS A 85 3.15 -14.26 -18.79
C LYS A 85 2.18 -13.43 -17.99
N GLU A 86 2.53 -12.19 -17.70
CA GLU A 86 1.62 -11.30 -16.97
C GLU A 86 0.37 -11.02 -17.77
N VAL A 87 0.50 -10.80 -19.07
CA VAL A 87 -0.67 -10.58 -19.92
C VAL A 87 -1.61 -11.78 -19.85
N SER A 88 -1.06 -12.98 -19.94
CA SER A 88 -1.86 -14.19 -19.89
C SER A 88 -2.62 -14.30 -18.57
N LEU A 89 -1.94 -14.05 -17.47
CA LEU A 89 -2.57 -14.14 -16.15
C LEU A 89 -3.62 -13.06 -15.95
N ILE A 90 -3.35 -11.86 -16.46
CA ILE A 90 -4.31 -10.77 -16.34
C ILE A 90 -5.55 -11.08 -17.17
N GLU A 91 -5.37 -11.64 -18.36
CA GLU A 91 -6.50 -12.01 -19.19
C GLU A 91 -7.37 -13.07 -18.51
N GLU A 92 -6.72 -14.05 -17.87
CA GLU A 92 -7.48 -15.05 -17.13
C GLU A 92 -8.27 -14.41 -15.99
N LEU A 93 -7.64 -13.50 -15.27
CA LEU A 93 -8.31 -12.82 -14.18
C LEU A 93 -9.46 -11.96 -14.71
N ALA A 94 -9.24 -11.25 -15.80
CA ALA A 94 -10.28 -10.42 -16.38
C ALA A 94 -11.49 -11.26 -16.77
N ASP A 95 -11.25 -12.45 -17.33
CA ASP A 95 -12.32 -13.35 -17.71
C ASP A 95 -13.12 -13.82 -16.49
N VAL A 96 -12.41 -14.18 -15.43
CA VAL A 96 -13.08 -14.59 -14.21
C VAL A 96 -13.91 -13.46 -13.62
N MET A 97 -13.35 -12.26 -13.61
CA MET A 97 -14.06 -11.11 -13.05
C MET A 97 -15.28 -10.74 -13.87
N ALA A 98 -15.17 -10.87 -15.18
CA ALA A 98 -16.31 -10.57 -16.05
C ALA A 98 -17.46 -11.56 -15.89
N LYS A 99 -17.16 -12.78 -15.46
CA LYS A 99 -18.16 -13.81 -15.26
C LYS A 99 -18.85 -13.73 -13.90
N LYS A 100 -18.31 -12.91 -13.00
CA LYS A 100 -18.97 -12.73 -11.72
C LYS A 100 -20.29 -12.03 -11.91
N THR A 101 -21.31 -12.55 -11.26
CA THR A 101 -22.60 -11.89 -11.29
C THR A 101 -22.57 -10.69 -10.35
N PRO A 102 -22.88 -9.50 -10.86
CA PRO A 102 -22.92 -8.34 -9.97
C PRO A 102 -23.98 -8.51 -8.90
N LYS A 103 -23.68 -7.97 -7.74
CA LYS A 103 -24.68 -7.91 -6.69
C LYS A 103 -25.61 -6.75 -6.96
N ASP A 104 -26.84 -7.03 -7.04
CA ASP A 104 -27.83 -6.00 -7.31
C ASP A 104 -28.51 -5.55 -6.05
#